data_708c0005161754207d33736c0017d02a
#
_entry.id   708c0005161754207d33736c0017d02a
#
_cell.length_a   1.000
_cell.length_b   1.000
_cell.length_c   1.000
_cell.angle_alpha   90.00
_cell.angle_beta   90.00
_cell.angle_gamma   90.00
#
_symmetry.space_group_name_H-M   'P 1'
#
loop_
_entity.id
_entity.type
_entity.pdbx_description
1 polymer ?
#
loop_
_entity_poly.entity_id
_entity_poly.type
_entity_poly.pdbx_seq_one_letter_code
_entity_poly.pdbx_strand_id
1 'polypeptide(L)'
;GVRLSLRLKRQRFGSRLLVKLAGIFAIVGVVPGLVIYTVSYQFVTRSIESWFDVQVEGALAAGVSLARVTLDTVANDMAQRTLLASVPLVDVPDAAAGVVLERIRDQLGASDLVLWSASGQAVASVGQSRYALQPERPAAAQWRSAREQRIAYVIEGLDDLADPAAAQDARVKTLVHVPSARVGLLQEPRFLQASLPLSRALVANAVAVQEANREYQERALARGGLKRMYVGTLTLSLFLAVFGAVLLAVLL
;
A
#
# COMPACT_ATOMS: atom_id res chain seq x y z
N GLY A 1 40.96 23.14 31.76
CA GLY A 1 39.94 23.55 32.76
C GLY A 1 40.52 23.61 34.17
N VAL A 2 41.11 22.51 34.69
CA VAL A 2 41.54 22.38 36.10
C VAL A 2 42.71 23.30 36.48
N ARG A 3 43.67 23.55 35.59
CA ARG A 3 44.81 24.47 35.86
C ARG A 3 44.37 25.93 35.87
N LEU A 4 43.34 26.30 35.14
CA LEU A 4 42.80 27.67 35.12
C LEU A 4 42.01 27.97 36.40
N SER A 5 41.20 27.01 36.89
CA SER A 5 40.48 27.14 38.16
C SER A 5 41.41 27.24 39.39
N LEU A 6 42.55 26.57 39.35
CA LEU A 6 43.56 26.66 40.39
C LEU A 6 44.34 28.01 40.36
N ARG A 7 44.55 28.64 39.20
CA ARG A 7 45.14 29.99 39.06
C ARG A 7 44.17 31.11 39.46
N LEU A 8 42.87 30.93 39.19
CA LEU A 8 41.84 31.86 39.65
C LEU A 8 41.74 31.97 41.17
N LYS A 9 42.01 30.88 41.91
CA LYS A 9 41.99 30.82 43.38
C LYS A 9 43.19 31.53 44.00
N ARG A 10 44.30 31.85 43.27
CA ARG A 10 45.51 32.48 43.74
C ARG A 10 45.69 33.99 43.43
N GLN A 11 44.60 34.72 43.12
CA GLN A 11 44.57 36.21 42.99
C GLN A 11 45.79 36.88 42.37
N ARG A 12 46.39 36.31 41.32
CA ARG A 12 47.49 36.97 40.63
C ARG A 12 46.98 38.02 39.66
N PHE A 13 47.55 39.22 39.74
CA PHE A 13 47.34 40.35 38.84
C PHE A 13 47.43 39.84 37.36
N GLY A 14 46.37 39.90 36.59
CA GLY A 14 46.34 39.42 35.21
C GLY A 14 45.22 38.33 34.94
N SER A 15 44.82 37.52 35.97
CA SER A 15 43.85 36.47 35.76
C SER A 15 42.45 36.99 35.42
N ARG A 16 42.09 38.17 35.94
CA ARG A 16 40.80 38.84 35.61
C ARG A 16 40.74 39.35 34.17
N LEU A 17 41.91 39.81 33.63
CA LEU A 17 41.99 40.24 32.23
C LEU A 17 41.85 39.05 31.28
N LEU A 18 42.52 37.94 31.60
CA LEU A 18 42.50 36.70 30.83
C LEU A 18 41.11 36.06 30.81
N VAL A 19 40.41 36.08 31.95
CA VAL A 19 39.02 35.59 32.04
C VAL A 19 38.04 36.49 31.25
N LYS A 20 38.21 37.83 31.32
CA LYS A 20 37.42 38.75 30.51
C LYS A 20 37.69 38.57 29.02
N LEU A 21 38.93 38.41 28.61
CA LEU A 21 39.31 38.20 27.21
C LEU A 21 38.79 36.88 26.71
N ALA A 22 38.95 35.77 27.46
CA ALA A 22 38.40 34.47 27.14
C ALA A 22 36.87 34.50 27.07
N GLY A 23 36.20 35.24 27.96
CA GLY A 23 34.74 35.42 27.91
C GLY A 23 34.29 36.17 26.66
N ILE A 24 35.01 37.25 26.26
CA ILE A 24 34.69 37.98 25.04
C ILE A 24 34.87 37.07 23.80
N PHE A 25 35.97 36.32 23.71
CA PHE A 25 36.20 35.37 22.61
C PHE A 25 35.17 34.27 22.57
N ALA A 26 34.78 33.74 23.73
CA ALA A 26 33.71 32.73 23.80
C ALA A 26 32.37 33.30 23.30
N ILE A 27 32.01 34.51 23.69
CA ILE A 27 30.76 35.15 23.23
C ILE A 27 30.83 35.45 21.72
N VAL A 28 31.90 36.02 21.22
CA VAL A 28 32.10 36.37 19.81
C VAL A 28 32.14 35.12 18.91
N GLY A 29 32.63 33.99 19.42
CA GLY A 29 32.65 32.74 18.66
C GLY A 29 31.35 31.92 18.76
N VAL A 30 30.77 31.84 19.96
CA VAL A 30 29.59 30.98 20.21
C VAL A 30 28.28 31.62 19.73
N VAL A 31 28.11 32.93 19.92
CA VAL A 31 26.85 33.60 19.55
C VAL A 31 26.56 33.54 18.05
N PRO A 32 27.50 33.89 17.14
CA PRO A 32 27.26 33.71 15.70
C PRO A 32 27.03 32.24 15.32
N GLY A 33 27.76 31.31 15.92
CA GLY A 33 27.59 29.88 15.69
C GLY A 33 26.19 29.39 16.07
N LEU A 34 25.68 29.83 17.21
CA LEU A 34 24.29 29.53 17.64
C LEU A 34 23.25 30.13 16.70
N VAL A 35 23.46 31.37 16.24
CA VAL A 35 22.55 32.03 15.29
C VAL A 35 22.51 31.23 13.97
N ILE A 36 23.68 30.91 13.41
CA ILE A 36 23.81 30.13 12.18
C ILE A 36 23.17 28.75 12.36
N TYR A 37 23.43 28.08 13.48
CA TYR A 37 22.80 26.80 13.79
C TYR A 37 21.28 26.89 13.82
N THR A 38 20.73 27.87 14.53
CA THR A 38 19.28 28.04 14.68
C THR A 38 18.60 28.35 13.35
N VAL A 39 19.17 29.29 12.56
CA VAL A 39 18.66 29.65 11.25
C VAL A 39 18.74 28.46 10.28
N SER A 40 19.87 27.76 10.25
CA SER A 40 20.05 26.58 9.39
C SER A 40 19.13 25.43 9.79
N TYR A 41 18.94 25.18 11.08
CA TYR A 41 18.01 24.18 11.58
C TYR A 41 16.57 24.50 11.19
N GLN A 42 16.13 25.75 11.37
CA GLN A 42 14.79 26.19 10.97
C GLN A 42 14.60 26.10 9.45
N PHE A 43 15.60 26.53 8.68
CA PHE A 43 15.54 26.48 7.22
C PHE A 43 15.44 25.04 6.71
N VAL A 44 16.32 24.15 7.19
CA VAL A 44 16.31 22.72 6.78
C VAL A 44 14.99 22.06 7.17
N THR A 45 14.51 22.30 8.39
CA THR A 45 13.25 21.71 8.86
C THR A 45 12.06 22.18 8.00
N ARG A 46 11.95 23.50 7.75
CA ARG A 46 10.88 24.05 6.91
C ARG A 46 10.97 23.59 5.45
N SER A 47 12.17 23.57 4.88
CA SER A 47 12.36 23.14 3.50
C SER A 47 12.01 21.67 3.31
N ILE A 48 12.42 20.80 4.23
CA ILE A 48 12.08 19.38 4.17
C ILE A 48 10.56 19.18 4.39
N GLU A 49 9.95 19.94 5.28
CA GLU A 49 8.50 19.86 5.54
C GLU A 49 7.66 20.36 4.37
N SER A 50 8.11 21.41 3.66
CA SER A 50 7.39 21.94 2.49
C SER A 50 7.47 21.02 1.25
N TRP A 51 8.47 20.17 1.14
CA TRP A 51 8.58 19.23 0.03
C TRP A 51 7.68 18.00 0.17
N PHE A 52 7.23 17.74 1.38
CA PHE A 52 6.34 16.63 1.71
C PHE A 52 5.05 17.19 2.27
N ASP A 53 4.15 17.53 1.37
CA ASP A 53 2.84 18.07 1.74
C ASP A 53 1.96 16.95 2.34
N VAL A 54 1.52 17.15 3.57
CA VAL A 54 0.57 16.26 4.25
C VAL A 54 -0.71 16.08 3.43
N GLN A 55 -1.08 17.07 2.61
CA GLN A 55 -2.23 17.02 1.72
C GLN A 55 -2.01 16.00 0.59
N VAL A 56 -0.78 15.91 0.05
CA VAL A 56 -0.44 14.93 -1.00
C VAL A 56 -0.50 13.50 -0.46
N GLU A 57 0.03 13.26 0.74
CA GLU A 57 -0.05 11.96 1.41
C GLU A 57 -1.51 11.55 1.61
N GLY A 58 -2.33 12.46 2.14
CA GLY A 58 -3.76 12.23 2.32
C GLY A 58 -4.50 11.97 1.01
N ALA A 59 -4.17 12.72 -0.05
CA ALA A 59 -4.77 12.55 -1.37
C ALA A 59 -4.41 11.20 -2.01
N LEU A 60 -3.15 10.77 -1.91
CA LEU A 60 -2.71 9.46 -2.41
C LEU A 60 -3.34 8.31 -1.63
N ALA A 61 -3.39 8.39 -0.30
CA ALA A 61 -4.04 7.39 0.53
C ALA A 61 -5.55 7.29 0.22
N ALA A 62 -6.21 8.43 0.05
CA ALA A 62 -7.61 8.48 -0.38
C ALA A 62 -7.80 7.89 -1.78
N GLY A 63 -6.88 8.16 -2.71
CA GLY A 63 -6.87 7.59 -4.06
C GLY A 63 -6.76 6.06 -4.04
N VAL A 64 -5.84 5.50 -3.25
CA VAL A 64 -5.70 4.04 -3.09
C VAL A 64 -6.97 3.43 -2.48
N SER A 65 -7.53 4.09 -1.46
CA SER A 65 -8.79 3.64 -0.84
C SER A 65 -9.94 3.65 -1.85
N LEU A 66 -10.08 4.72 -2.63
CA LEU A 66 -11.09 4.84 -3.67
C LEU A 66 -10.93 3.76 -4.75
N ALA A 67 -9.71 3.52 -5.22
CA ALA A 67 -9.43 2.46 -6.20
C ALA A 67 -9.85 1.09 -5.67
N ARG A 68 -9.53 0.78 -4.41
CA ARG A 68 -9.92 -0.48 -3.76
C ARG A 68 -11.43 -0.62 -3.64
N VAL A 69 -12.13 0.40 -3.15
CA VAL A 69 -13.60 0.40 -3.03
C VAL A 69 -14.26 0.27 -4.40
N THR A 70 -13.72 0.93 -5.42
CA THR A 70 -14.24 0.84 -6.78
C THR A 70 -14.09 -0.57 -7.35
N LEU A 71 -12.91 -1.18 -7.19
CA LEU A 71 -12.66 -2.57 -7.62
C LEU A 71 -13.58 -3.56 -6.90
N ASP A 72 -13.75 -3.41 -5.60
CA ASP A 72 -14.65 -4.26 -4.80
C ASP A 72 -16.11 -4.10 -5.23
N THR A 73 -16.55 -2.87 -5.48
CA THR A 73 -17.90 -2.58 -5.98
C THR A 73 -18.13 -3.22 -7.35
N VAL A 74 -17.18 -3.11 -8.27
CA VAL A 74 -17.26 -3.73 -9.59
C VAL A 74 -17.28 -5.26 -9.47
N ALA A 75 -16.44 -5.83 -8.61
CA ALA A 75 -16.43 -7.29 -8.39
C ALA A 75 -17.74 -7.79 -7.80
N ASN A 76 -18.32 -7.07 -6.85
CA ASN A 76 -19.61 -7.40 -6.28
C ASN A 76 -20.75 -7.30 -7.33
N ASP A 77 -20.77 -6.23 -8.16
CA ASP A 77 -21.74 -6.09 -9.25
C ASP A 77 -21.63 -7.25 -10.25
N MET A 78 -20.40 -7.62 -10.63
CA MET A 78 -20.18 -8.79 -11.49
C MET A 78 -20.71 -10.09 -10.85
N ALA A 79 -20.51 -10.28 -9.55
CA ALA A 79 -21.02 -11.44 -8.83
C ALA A 79 -22.55 -11.46 -8.77
N GLN A 80 -23.19 -10.32 -8.55
CA GLN A 80 -24.64 -10.18 -8.60
C GLN A 80 -25.20 -10.50 -9.98
N ARG A 81 -24.58 -9.98 -11.05
CA ARG A 81 -24.97 -10.31 -12.44
C ARG A 81 -24.82 -11.79 -12.73
N THR A 82 -23.76 -12.43 -12.21
CA THR A 82 -23.55 -13.88 -12.35
C THR A 82 -24.66 -14.66 -11.64
N LEU A 83 -25.08 -14.22 -10.45
CA LEU A 83 -26.20 -14.84 -9.73
C LEU A 83 -27.49 -14.74 -10.54
N LEU A 84 -27.83 -13.57 -11.07
CA LEU A 84 -29.01 -13.38 -11.90
C LEU A 84 -28.96 -14.23 -13.19
N ALA A 85 -27.80 -14.28 -13.84
CA ALA A 85 -27.60 -15.07 -15.05
C ALA A 85 -27.61 -16.59 -14.78
N SER A 86 -27.45 -17.04 -13.53
CA SER A 86 -27.52 -18.45 -13.16
C SER A 86 -28.96 -19.00 -13.06
N VAL A 87 -29.97 -18.14 -13.02
CA VAL A 87 -31.36 -18.54 -12.85
C VAL A 87 -31.84 -19.58 -13.90
N PRO A 88 -31.50 -19.45 -15.19
CA PRO A 88 -31.91 -20.46 -16.18
C PRO A 88 -31.33 -21.87 -15.90
N LEU A 89 -30.27 -22.00 -15.11
CA LEU A 89 -29.65 -23.29 -14.77
C LEU A 89 -30.48 -24.09 -13.75
N VAL A 90 -31.44 -23.46 -13.08
CA VAL A 90 -32.26 -24.07 -12.02
C VAL A 90 -32.96 -25.34 -12.49
N ASP A 91 -33.60 -25.30 -13.69
CA ASP A 91 -34.42 -26.37 -14.24
C ASP A 91 -33.68 -27.23 -15.28
N VAL A 92 -32.39 -26.94 -15.54
CA VAL A 92 -31.62 -27.61 -16.58
C VAL A 92 -30.94 -28.87 -16.04
N PRO A 93 -31.15 -30.03 -16.67
CA PRO A 93 -30.39 -31.24 -16.32
C PRO A 93 -28.92 -31.11 -16.69
N ASP A 94 -28.07 -31.81 -15.98
CA ASP A 94 -26.61 -31.71 -16.12
C ASP A 94 -26.12 -31.97 -17.56
N ALA A 95 -26.76 -32.89 -18.27
CA ALA A 95 -26.44 -33.22 -19.68
C ALA A 95 -26.64 -32.03 -20.64
N ALA A 96 -27.58 -31.12 -20.32
CA ALA A 96 -27.90 -29.97 -21.16
C ALA A 96 -27.27 -28.65 -20.64
N ALA A 97 -26.58 -28.69 -19.49
CA ALA A 97 -26.02 -27.50 -18.83
C ALA A 97 -25.00 -26.78 -19.72
N GLY A 98 -24.20 -27.49 -20.51
CA GLY A 98 -23.18 -26.89 -21.37
C GLY A 98 -23.72 -25.85 -22.36
N VAL A 99 -24.86 -26.13 -22.99
CA VAL A 99 -25.50 -25.21 -23.97
C VAL A 99 -25.98 -23.93 -23.27
N VAL A 100 -26.53 -24.07 -22.07
CA VAL A 100 -27.02 -22.93 -21.29
C VAL A 100 -25.84 -22.10 -20.77
N LEU A 101 -24.78 -22.76 -20.36
CA LEU A 101 -23.53 -22.08 -19.92
C LEU A 101 -22.92 -21.25 -21.05
N GLU A 102 -22.90 -21.72 -22.30
CA GLU A 102 -22.38 -20.92 -23.41
C GLU A 102 -23.18 -19.63 -23.60
N ARG A 103 -24.50 -19.69 -23.50
CA ARG A 103 -25.34 -18.48 -23.56
C ARG A 103 -25.09 -17.53 -22.41
N ILE A 104 -24.95 -18.07 -21.19
CA ILE A 104 -24.65 -17.26 -20.01
C ILE A 104 -23.27 -16.60 -20.14
N ARG A 105 -22.26 -17.33 -20.64
CA ARG A 105 -20.94 -16.81 -20.91
C ARG A 105 -20.98 -15.59 -21.83
N ASP A 106 -21.68 -15.72 -22.94
CA ASP A 106 -21.78 -14.64 -23.91
C ASP A 106 -22.57 -13.44 -23.35
N GLN A 107 -23.61 -13.69 -22.58
CA GLN A 107 -24.41 -12.66 -21.91
C GLN A 107 -23.59 -11.88 -20.86
N LEU A 108 -22.74 -12.56 -20.10
CA LEU A 108 -21.90 -11.95 -19.08
C LEU A 108 -20.60 -11.36 -19.63
N GLY A 109 -20.21 -11.72 -20.87
CA GLY A 109 -18.87 -11.43 -21.38
C GLY A 109 -17.78 -12.16 -20.60
N ALA A 110 -18.11 -13.32 -20.01
CA ALA A 110 -17.16 -14.09 -19.22
C ALA A 110 -16.15 -14.79 -20.11
N SER A 111 -14.90 -14.86 -19.67
CA SER A 111 -13.86 -15.64 -20.34
C SER A 111 -14.04 -17.13 -20.12
N ASP A 112 -14.63 -17.49 -18.98
CA ASP A 112 -14.74 -18.87 -18.54
C ASP A 112 -15.90 -19.08 -17.56
N LEU A 113 -16.64 -20.21 -17.71
CA LEU A 113 -17.65 -20.64 -16.76
C LEU A 113 -17.51 -22.12 -16.44
N VAL A 114 -17.69 -22.45 -15.17
CA VAL A 114 -17.71 -23.82 -14.68
C VAL A 114 -18.90 -24.02 -13.74
N LEU A 115 -19.71 -25.04 -14.01
CA LEU A 115 -20.77 -25.47 -13.11
C LEU A 115 -20.23 -26.59 -12.22
N TRP A 116 -20.32 -26.40 -10.93
CA TRP A 116 -19.84 -27.32 -9.91
C TRP A 116 -21.00 -28.02 -9.20
N SER A 117 -20.81 -29.30 -8.87
CA SER A 117 -21.68 -30.01 -7.93
C SER A 117 -21.37 -29.61 -6.46
N ALA A 118 -22.23 -30.00 -5.54
CA ALA A 118 -22.00 -29.83 -4.10
C ALA A 118 -20.74 -30.53 -3.59
N SER A 119 -20.33 -31.62 -4.24
CA SER A 119 -19.10 -32.36 -3.94
C SER A 119 -17.84 -31.71 -4.51
N GLY A 120 -17.98 -30.61 -5.30
CA GLY A 120 -16.87 -29.92 -5.93
C GLY A 120 -16.32 -30.62 -7.18
N GLN A 121 -17.17 -31.39 -7.86
CA GLN A 121 -16.87 -31.94 -9.19
C GLN A 121 -17.40 -31.00 -10.26
N ALA A 122 -16.67 -30.81 -11.34
CA ALA A 122 -17.12 -30.06 -12.48
C ALA A 122 -18.20 -30.85 -13.25
N VAL A 123 -19.40 -30.26 -13.33
CA VAL A 123 -20.53 -30.84 -14.07
C VAL A 123 -20.46 -30.46 -15.53
N ALA A 124 -20.19 -29.20 -15.83
CA ALA A 124 -20.02 -28.67 -17.17
C ALA A 124 -19.05 -27.47 -17.12
N SER A 125 -18.32 -27.26 -18.21
CA SER A 125 -17.41 -26.11 -18.36
C SER A 125 -17.45 -25.58 -19.79
N VAL A 126 -17.31 -24.26 -19.92
CA VAL A 126 -17.27 -23.56 -21.21
C VAL A 126 -16.20 -22.46 -21.16
N GLY A 127 -15.66 -22.10 -22.31
CA GLY A 127 -14.54 -21.17 -22.41
C GLY A 127 -13.19 -21.92 -22.36
N GLN A 128 -12.20 -21.32 -21.72
CA GLN A 128 -10.85 -21.92 -21.64
C GLN A 128 -10.82 -23.19 -20.80
N SER A 129 -11.61 -23.26 -19.74
CA SER A 129 -11.71 -24.46 -18.88
C SER A 129 -12.23 -25.70 -19.58
N ARG A 130 -12.87 -25.57 -20.75
CA ARG A 130 -13.31 -26.70 -21.57
C ARG A 130 -12.14 -27.56 -22.04
N TYR A 131 -10.98 -26.95 -22.24
CA TYR A 131 -9.77 -27.62 -22.72
C TYR A 131 -8.84 -28.03 -21.58
N ALA A 132 -9.15 -27.65 -20.34
CA ALA A 132 -8.37 -28.05 -19.18
C ALA A 132 -8.79 -29.45 -18.72
N LEU A 133 -7.80 -30.29 -18.43
CA LEU A 133 -8.05 -31.63 -17.86
C LEU A 133 -8.82 -31.56 -16.52
N GLN A 134 -8.56 -30.53 -15.74
CA GLN A 134 -9.33 -30.18 -14.55
C GLN A 134 -9.45 -28.66 -14.47
N PRO A 135 -10.66 -28.11 -14.40
CA PRO A 135 -10.86 -26.70 -14.13
C PRO A 135 -10.32 -26.32 -12.77
N GLU A 136 -9.86 -25.10 -12.64
CA GLU A 136 -9.32 -24.58 -11.40
C GLU A 136 -10.41 -24.50 -10.33
N ARG A 137 -10.22 -25.23 -9.24
CA ARG A 137 -11.19 -25.31 -8.14
C ARG A 137 -11.20 -24.02 -7.33
N PRO A 138 -12.37 -23.52 -6.95
CA PRO A 138 -12.50 -22.43 -6.01
C PRO A 138 -11.86 -22.76 -4.66
N ALA A 139 -11.30 -21.73 -4.00
CA ALA A 139 -10.74 -21.89 -2.67
C ALA A 139 -11.82 -22.28 -1.63
N ALA A 140 -11.43 -22.99 -0.57
CA ALA A 140 -12.35 -23.43 0.48
C ALA A 140 -13.11 -22.27 1.15
N ALA A 141 -12.49 -21.08 1.22
CA ALA A 141 -13.15 -19.87 1.72
C ALA A 141 -14.29 -19.41 0.80
N GLN A 142 -14.08 -19.44 -0.52
CA GLN A 142 -15.10 -19.09 -1.49
C GLN A 142 -16.31 -20.04 -1.43
N TRP A 143 -16.07 -21.33 -1.26
CA TRP A 143 -17.13 -22.31 -1.07
C TRP A 143 -17.99 -22.03 0.16
N ARG A 144 -17.36 -21.68 1.30
CA ARG A 144 -18.09 -21.31 2.53
C ARG A 144 -18.93 -20.07 2.32
N SER A 145 -18.33 -19.00 1.80
CA SER A 145 -19.05 -17.74 1.53
C SER A 145 -20.20 -17.94 0.54
N ALA A 146 -20.01 -18.71 -0.54
CA ALA A 146 -21.06 -18.99 -1.50
C ALA A 146 -22.23 -19.81 -0.91
N ARG A 147 -21.96 -20.69 0.06
CA ARG A 147 -23.01 -21.44 0.78
C ARG A 147 -23.79 -20.56 1.74
N GLU A 148 -23.11 -19.66 2.47
CA GLU A 148 -23.70 -18.80 3.50
C GLU A 148 -24.40 -17.58 2.91
N GLN A 149 -23.73 -16.91 1.96
CA GLN A 149 -24.15 -15.61 1.42
C GLN A 149 -24.72 -15.71 -0.01
N ARG A 150 -24.73 -16.92 -0.59
CA ARG A 150 -25.11 -17.24 -1.99
C ARG A 150 -24.12 -16.71 -3.03
N ILE A 151 -23.20 -15.84 -2.66
CA ILE A 151 -22.24 -15.18 -3.54
C ILE A 151 -20.89 -15.18 -2.85
N ALA A 152 -19.84 -15.50 -3.61
CA ALA A 152 -18.46 -15.22 -3.26
C ALA A 152 -17.75 -14.66 -4.48
N TYR A 153 -16.80 -13.77 -4.29
CA TYR A 153 -15.93 -13.29 -5.36
C TYR A 153 -14.51 -13.08 -4.85
N VAL A 154 -13.57 -13.10 -5.76
CA VAL A 154 -12.17 -12.75 -5.54
C VAL A 154 -11.63 -12.05 -6.78
N ILE A 155 -10.77 -11.08 -6.59
CA ILE A 155 -10.07 -10.41 -7.67
C ILE A 155 -8.69 -11.04 -7.76
N GLU A 156 -8.35 -11.60 -8.91
CA GLU A 156 -7.03 -12.18 -9.19
C GLU A 156 -6.22 -11.28 -10.12
N GLY A 157 -4.90 -11.37 -10.02
CA GLY A 157 -3.98 -10.58 -10.84
C GLY A 157 -3.69 -9.18 -10.28
N LEU A 158 -4.15 -8.88 -9.05
CA LEU A 158 -3.84 -7.64 -8.36
C LEU A 158 -2.98 -7.85 -7.10
N ASP A 159 -2.63 -9.09 -6.77
CA ASP A 159 -1.86 -9.43 -5.57
C ASP A 159 -0.39 -8.97 -5.69
N ASP A 160 0.14 -8.95 -6.89
CA ASP A 160 1.46 -8.42 -7.21
C ASP A 160 1.38 -7.25 -8.18
N LEU A 161 0.93 -6.10 -7.66
CA LEU A 161 0.85 -4.84 -8.41
C LEU A 161 2.23 -4.29 -8.84
N ALA A 162 3.32 -4.96 -8.42
CA ALA A 162 4.67 -4.64 -8.87
C ALA A 162 4.96 -5.19 -10.28
N ASP A 163 4.17 -6.15 -10.78
CA ASP A 163 4.29 -6.66 -12.15
C ASP A 163 3.16 -6.13 -13.04
N PRO A 164 3.45 -5.16 -13.93
CA PRO A 164 2.47 -4.62 -14.87
C PRO A 164 1.91 -5.67 -15.83
N ALA A 165 2.65 -6.77 -16.07
CA ALA A 165 2.20 -7.85 -16.94
C ALA A 165 1.12 -8.70 -16.25
N ALA A 166 1.27 -9.00 -14.95
CA ALA A 166 0.26 -9.70 -14.16
C ALA A 166 -1.05 -8.90 -14.07
N ALA A 167 -0.95 -7.58 -13.97
CA ALA A 167 -2.11 -6.69 -13.92
C ALA A 167 -2.93 -6.67 -15.23
N GLN A 168 -2.34 -7.04 -16.38
CA GLN A 168 -3.08 -7.10 -17.66
C GLN A 168 -4.10 -8.26 -17.70
N ASP A 169 -3.88 -9.30 -16.92
CA ASP A 169 -4.75 -10.48 -16.82
C ASP A 169 -5.66 -10.45 -15.59
N ALA A 170 -5.81 -9.28 -14.98
CA ALA A 170 -6.67 -9.10 -13.82
C ALA A 170 -8.12 -9.49 -14.13
N ARG A 171 -8.68 -10.36 -13.30
CA ARG A 171 -10.03 -10.91 -13.47
C ARG A 171 -10.74 -11.08 -12.13
N VAL A 172 -12.05 -11.02 -12.18
CA VAL A 172 -12.90 -11.35 -11.05
C VAL A 172 -13.36 -12.80 -11.22
N LYS A 173 -13.04 -13.64 -10.25
CA LYS A 173 -13.64 -14.99 -10.14
C LYS A 173 -14.79 -14.90 -9.17
N THR A 174 -15.98 -15.21 -9.66
CA THR A 174 -17.20 -15.25 -8.85
C THR A 174 -17.63 -16.71 -8.66
N LEU A 175 -18.17 -17.03 -7.51
CA LEU A 175 -18.81 -18.31 -7.22
C LEU A 175 -20.18 -18.04 -6.64
N VAL A 176 -21.22 -18.46 -7.35
CA VAL A 176 -22.60 -18.20 -6.94
C VAL A 176 -23.37 -19.51 -6.76
N HIS A 177 -24.23 -19.54 -5.76
CA HIS A 177 -25.10 -20.67 -5.51
C HIS A 177 -26.26 -20.67 -6.50
N VAL A 178 -26.41 -21.74 -7.26
CA VAL A 178 -27.58 -21.95 -8.16
C VAL A 178 -28.68 -22.56 -7.34
N PRO A 179 -29.84 -21.85 -7.16
CA PRO A 179 -30.95 -22.40 -6.39
C PRO A 179 -31.52 -23.65 -7.05
N SER A 180 -32.07 -24.55 -6.25
CA SER A 180 -32.79 -25.74 -6.76
C SER A 180 -34.29 -25.45 -6.83
N ALA A 181 -34.93 -25.73 -7.97
CA ALA A 181 -36.36 -25.47 -8.15
C ALA A 181 -37.27 -26.53 -7.48
N ARG A 182 -36.75 -27.68 -7.12
CA ARG A 182 -37.53 -28.80 -6.59
C ARG A 182 -37.46 -28.85 -5.07
N VAL A 183 -38.53 -28.39 -4.43
CA VAL A 183 -38.78 -28.61 -3.02
C VAL A 183 -39.10 -30.10 -2.82
N GLY A 184 -38.21 -30.86 -2.23
CA GLY A 184 -38.56 -32.18 -1.71
C GLY A 184 -37.84 -33.40 -2.26
N LEU A 185 -36.96 -33.31 -3.26
CA LEU A 185 -36.14 -34.45 -3.70
C LEU A 185 -34.70 -34.00 -3.88
N LEU A 186 -33.83 -34.65 -3.17
CA LEU A 186 -32.36 -34.81 -3.20
C LEU A 186 -31.58 -34.21 -4.40
N GLN A 187 -31.91 -32.99 -4.85
CA GLN A 187 -31.09 -32.32 -5.82
C GLN A 187 -29.99 -31.59 -5.07
N GLU A 188 -28.77 -32.04 -5.23
CA GLU A 188 -27.59 -31.40 -4.59
C GLU A 188 -27.46 -29.96 -5.08
N PRO A 189 -27.12 -29.02 -4.19
CA PRO A 189 -26.90 -27.64 -4.57
C PRO A 189 -25.74 -27.56 -5.58
N ARG A 190 -25.95 -26.75 -6.63
CA ARG A 190 -24.94 -26.50 -7.65
C ARG A 190 -24.37 -25.11 -7.48
N PHE A 191 -23.16 -24.90 -7.98
CA PHE A 191 -22.48 -23.61 -7.91
C PHE A 191 -21.95 -23.24 -9.30
N LEU A 192 -22.20 -22.00 -9.70
CA LEU A 192 -21.67 -21.45 -10.94
C LEU A 192 -20.46 -20.59 -10.61
N GLN A 193 -19.30 -20.97 -11.13
CA GLN A 193 -18.09 -20.17 -11.13
C GLN A 193 -18.00 -19.43 -12.46
N ALA A 194 -17.72 -18.11 -12.41
CA ALA A 194 -17.46 -17.31 -13.59
C ALA A 194 -16.14 -16.55 -13.43
N SER A 195 -15.37 -16.50 -14.51
CA SER A 195 -14.18 -15.66 -14.64
C SER A 195 -14.51 -14.51 -15.57
N LEU A 196 -14.50 -13.30 -15.04
CA LEU A 196 -14.86 -12.09 -15.78
C LEU A 196 -13.62 -11.16 -15.85
N PRO A 197 -13.23 -10.73 -17.06
CA PRO A 197 -12.11 -9.82 -17.20
C PRO A 197 -12.44 -8.45 -16.61
N LEU A 198 -11.49 -7.85 -15.89
CA LEU A 198 -11.59 -6.47 -15.44
C LEU A 198 -11.27 -5.50 -16.59
N SER A 199 -11.84 -4.31 -16.56
CA SER A 199 -11.49 -3.25 -17.50
C SER A 199 -10.00 -2.88 -17.34
N ARG A 200 -9.25 -2.95 -18.44
CA ARG A 200 -7.81 -2.59 -18.47
C ARG A 200 -7.56 -1.18 -17.95
N ALA A 201 -8.45 -0.23 -18.26
CA ALA A 201 -8.33 1.14 -17.80
C ALA A 201 -8.48 1.24 -16.27
N LEU A 202 -9.44 0.51 -15.69
CA LEU A 202 -9.65 0.48 -14.25
C LEU A 202 -8.43 -0.11 -13.52
N VAL A 203 -7.91 -1.23 -14.02
CA VAL A 203 -6.72 -1.88 -13.47
C VAL A 203 -5.50 -0.97 -13.58
N ALA A 204 -5.25 -0.38 -14.76
CA ALA A 204 -4.13 0.54 -14.98
C ALA A 204 -4.18 1.74 -14.03
N ASN A 205 -5.37 2.33 -13.83
CA ASN A 205 -5.52 3.45 -12.91
C ASN A 205 -5.28 3.03 -11.45
N ALA A 206 -5.77 1.86 -11.03
CA ALA A 206 -5.54 1.35 -9.68
C ALA A 206 -4.05 1.09 -9.42
N VAL A 207 -3.36 0.47 -10.36
CA VAL A 207 -1.90 0.23 -10.33
C VAL A 207 -1.14 1.55 -10.25
N ALA A 208 -1.46 2.51 -11.12
CA ALA A 208 -0.77 3.82 -11.16
C ALA A 208 -0.91 4.59 -9.83
N VAL A 209 -2.09 4.58 -9.23
CA VAL A 209 -2.31 5.23 -7.92
C VAL A 209 -1.53 4.52 -6.81
N GLN A 210 -1.50 3.20 -6.83
CA GLN A 210 -0.76 2.43 -5.84
C GLN A 210 0.75 2.62 -5.98
N GLU A 211 1.26 2.63 -7.20
CA GLU A 211 2.68 2.88 -7.49
C GLU A 211 3.09 4.29 -7.05
N ALA A 212 2.28 5.31 -7.38
CA ALA A 212 2.52 6.67 -6.93
C ALA A 212 2.53 6.77 -5.39
N ASN A 213 1.62 6.08 -4.71
CA ASN A 213 1.59 6.04 -3.24
C ASN A 213 2.82 5.34 -2.66
N ARG A 214 3.26 4.22 -3.26
CA ARG A 214 4.46 3.50 -2.84
C ARG A 214 5.70 4.36 -3.02
N GLU A 215 5.87 4.97 -4.19
CA GLU A 215 7.00 5.86 -4.47
C GLU A 215 7.04 7.05 -3.49
N TYR A 216 5.88 7.62 -3.18
CA TYR A 216 5.77 8.67 -2.18
C TYR A 216 6.19 8.18 -0.78
N GLN A 217 5.74 7.01 -0.36
CA GLN A 217 6.10 6.43 0.95
C GLN A 217 7.60 6.11 1.05
N GLU A 218 8.21 5.57 0.00
CA GLU A 218 9.66 5.32 -0.06
C GLU A 218 10.46 6.62 0.11
N ARG A 219 10.04 7.69 -0.57
CA ARG A 219 10.64 9.02 -0.41
C ARG A 219 10.40 9.60 1.00
N ALA A 220 9.23 9.40 1.56
CA ALA A 220 8.90 9.86 2.91
C ALA A 220 9.75 9.16 3.99
N LEU A 221 10.04 7.87 3.83
CA LEU A 221 10.95 7.14 4.73
C LEU A 221 12.39 7.66 4.65
N ALA A 222 12.87 8.00 3.46
CA ALA A 222 14.19 8.60 3.27
C ALA A 222 14.33 9.97 3.96
N ARG A 223 13.22 10.73 4.11
CA ARG A 223 13.14 12.02 4.80
C ARG A 223 13.68 11.96 6.23
N GLY A 224 13.31 10.92 6.99
CA GLY A 224 13.78 10.75 8.36
C GLY A 224 15.29 10.59 8.47
N GLY A 225 15.91 9.90 7.53
CA GLY A 225 17.36 9.73 7.41
C GLY A 225 18.06 11.05 7.07
N LEU A 226 17.56 11.77 6.08
CA LEU A 226 18.10 13.07 5.66
C LEU A 226 18.05 14.09 6.81
N LYS A 227 16.91 14.21 7.50
CA LYS A 227 16.77 15.13 8.65
C LYS A 227 17.79 14.82 9.76
N ARG A 228 17.96 13.55 10.11
CA ARG A 228 18.93 13.12 11.12
C ARG A 228 20.37 13.42 10.69
N MET A 229 20.70 13.17 9.43
CA MET A 229 22.02 13.41 8.89
C MET A 229 22.36 14.91 8.89
N TYR A 230 21.44 15.78 8.43
CA TYR A 230 21.63 17.23 8.44
C TYR A 230 21.76 17.80 9.87
N VAL A 231 20.86 17.41 10.77
CA VAL A 231 20.90 17.86 12.17
C VAL A 231 22.17 17.37 12.84
N GLY A 232 22.59 16.13 12.60
CA GLY A 232 23.83 15.57 13.11
C GLY A 232 25.05 16.34 12.63
N THR A 233 25.13 16.65 11.33
CA THR A 233 26.24 17.43 10.74
C THR A 233 26.27 18.86 11.28
N LEU A 234 25.13 19.53 11.40
CA LEU A 234 25.04 20.87 11.99
C LEU A 234 25.46 20.87 13.46
N THR A 235 25.07 19.87 14.25
CA THR A 235 25.43 19.74 15.65
C THR A 235 26.92 19.46 15.80
N LEU A 236 27.51 18.61 14.96
CA LEU A 236 28.92 18.32 14.94
C LEU A 236 29.74 19.57 14.56
N SER A 237 29.29 20.33 13.56
CA SER A 237 29.91 21.57 13.11
C SER A 237 29.90 22.62 14.22
N LEU A 238 28.78 22.80 14.92
CA LEU A 238 28.67 23.69 16.06
C LEU A 238 29.62 23.27 17.20
N PHE A 239 29.65 21.96 17.50
CA PHE A 239 30.55 21.42 18.53
C PHE A 239 32.04 21.69 18.19
N LEU A 240 32.44 21.46 16.93
CA LEU A 240 33.79 21.74 16.45
C LEU A 240 34.13 23.24 16.54
N ALA A 241 33.21 24.12 16.19
CA ALA A 241 33.39 25.56 16.27
C ALA A 241 33.58 26.03 17.72
N VAL A 242 32.73 25.55 18.63
CA VAL A 242 32.84 25.86 20.07
C VAL A 242 34.15 25.30 20.66
N PHE A 243 34.49 24.07 20.33
CA PHE A 243 35.71 23.43 20.79
C PHE A 243 36.96 24.17 20.28
N GLY A 244 36.95 24.55 18.98
CA GLY A 244 38.03 25.36 18.39
C GLY A 244 38.19 26.72 19.08
N ALA A 245 37.07 27.42 19.34
CA ALA A 245 37.10 28.71 20.05
C ALA A 245 37.63 28.59 21.47
N VAL A 246 37.24 27.52 22.20
CA VAL A 246 37.75 27.25 23.56
C VAL A 246 39.24 26.89 23.53
N LEU A 247 39.70 26.10 22.57
CA LEU A 247 41.11 25.74 22.41
C LEU A 247 41.97 26.98 22.12
N LEU A 248 41.50 27.84 21.22
CA LEU A 248 42.16 29.08 20.87
C LEU A 248 42.28 30.02 22.11
N ALA A 249 41.18 30.14 22.88
CA ALA A 249 41.15 30.94 24.10
C ALA A 249 42.06 30.39 25.22
N VAL A 250 42.39 29.09 25.20
CA VAL A 250 43.31 28.48 26.19
C VAL A 250 44.76 28.57 25.74
N LEU A 251 45.03 28.64 24.43
CA LEU A 251 46.39 28.73 23.86
C LEU A 251 46.93 30.18 23.87
N LEU A 252 46.09 31.19 23.79
CA LEU A 252 46.40 32.60 23.96
C LEU A 252 46.52 33.00 25.44
#